data_382973582841235f7e68180ff91ff935
#
_entry.id   382973582841235f7e68180ff91ff935
#
_cell.length_a   1.000
_cell.length_b   1.000
_cell.length_c   1.000
_cell.angle_alpha   90.00
_cell.angle_beta   90.00
_cell.angle_gamma   90.00
#
_symmetry.space_group_name_H-M   'P 1'
#
loop_
_entity.id
_entity.type
_entity.pdbx_description
1 polymer ?
#
loop_
_entity_poly.entity_id
_entity_poly.type
_entity_poly.pdbx_seq_one_letter_code
_entity_poly.pdbx_strand_id
1 'polypeptide(L)'
;RERGRSEVEMLLPVIGQAIERSGIPKSEIGFTCSGSSDYIAGQAFAFVGAVDALGAWPPISESHVEMDGAWALYEAWIKIQCGHADSALVFAFGRASMGTLPETLSMQLDPYTLQPLGVDTVSLAALQARAMLDAGLCTEREMAEVAVRSRRDAKRNAFAQLKGDYE
;
A
#
# COMPACT_ATOMS: atom_id res chain seq x y z
N ARG A 1 -14.87 1.58 -6.75
CA ARG A 1 -13.83 2.29 -7.54
C ARG A 1 -14.16 3.77 -7.58
N GLU A 2 -13.30 4.59 -7.01
CA GLU A 2 -13.42 6.05 -7.10
C GLU A 2 -12.86 6.51 -8.47
N ARG A 3 -13.61 7.34 -9.17
CA ARG A 3 -13.21 7.83 -10.49
C ARG A 3 -13.25 9.36 -10.62
N GLY A 4 -13.88 10.04 -9.67
CA GLY A 4 -14.17 11.47 -9.77
C GLY A 4 -13.34 12.36 -8.86
N ARG A 5 -12.68 11.78 -7.83
CA ARG A 5 -11.90 12.54 -6.85
C ARG A 5 -10.40 12.44 -7.09
N SER A 6 -9.68 13.51 -6.84
CA SER A 6 -8.22 13.51 -6.79
C SER A 6 -7.71 12.73 -5.56
N GLU A 7 -6.42 12.43 -5.54
CA GLU A 7 -5.76 11.80 -4.39
C GLU A 7 -5.93 12.64 -3.13
N VAL A 8 -5.77 13.95 -3.23
CA VAL A 8 -5.95 14.89 -2.12
C VAL A 8 -7.38 14.82 -1.57
N GLU A 9 -8.38 14.87 -2.45
CA GLU A 9 -9.79 14.77 -2.04
C GLU A 9 -10.15 13.43 -1.40
N MET A 10 -9.42 12.36 -1.74
CA MET A 10 -9.60 11.05 -1.09
C MET A 10 -8.89 10.97 0.25
N LEU A 11 -7.70 11.55 0.35
CA LEU A 11 -6.85 11.48 1.55
C LEU A 11 -7.33 12.40 2.68
N LEU A 12 -7.79 13.60 2.36
CA LEU A 12 -8.26 14.59 3.35
C LEU A 12 -9.20 13.99 4.41
N PRO A 13 -10.30 13.33 4.05
CA PRO A 13 -11.22 12.78 5.05
C PRO A 13 -10.60 11.58 5.80
N VAL A 14 -9.74 10.80 5.17
CA VAL A 14 -9.11 9.61 5.79
C VAL A 14 -8.08 10.05 6.83
N ILE A 15 -7.22 11.00 6.48
CA ILE A 15 -6.22 11.57 7.38
C ILE A 15 -6.91 12.29 8.54
N GLY A 16 -7.90 13.13 8.26
CA GLY A 16 -8.67 13.82 9.29
C GLY A 16 -9.31 12.86 10.31
N GLN A 17 -9.95 11.79 9.82
CA GLN A 17 -10.53 10.76 10.69
C GLN A 17 -9.48 9.98 11.49
N ALA A 18 -8.32 9.71 10.91
CA ALA A 18 -7.25 9.01 11.62
C ALA A 18 -6.74 9.85 12.80
N ILE A 19 -6.49 11.15 12.57
CA ILE A 19 -6.06 12.08 13.61
C ILE A 19 -7.15 12.20 14.70
N GLU A 20 -8.40 12.45 14.32
CA GLU A 20 -9.52 12.56 15.25
C GLU A 20 -9.66 11.31 16.13
N ARG A 21 -9.65 10.13 15.53
CA ARG A 21 -9.80 8.85 16.24
C ARG A 21 -8.61 8.50 17.12
N SER A 22 -7.42 8.98 16.80
CA SER A 22 -6.23 8.73 17.62
C SER A 22 -6.28 9.50 18.93
N GLY A 23 -7.00 10.62 18.99
CA GLY A 23 -6.98 11.55 20.11
C GLY A 23 -5.66 12.31 20.27
N ILE A 24 -4.72 12.15 19.33
CA ILE A 24 -3.44 12.87 19.33
C ILE A 24 -3.62 14.17 18.54
N PRO A 25 -3.37 15.34 19.14
CA PRO A 25 -3.38 16.60 18.42
C PRO A 25 -2.39 16.58 17.25
N LYS A 26 -2.77 17.17 16.12
CA LYS A 26 -1.89 17.22 14.93
C LYS A 26 -0.52 17.82 15.25
N SER A 27 -0.47 18.80 16.15
CA SER A 27 0.77 19.44 16.61
C SER A 27 1.73 18.52 17.38
N GLU A 28 1.22 17.38 17.86
CA GLU A 28 2.01 16.38 18.58
C GLU A 28 2.44 15.20 17.70
N ILE A 29 2.06 15.21 16.42
CA ILE A 29 2.54 14.22 15.46
C ILE A 29 3.96 14.63 15.03
N GLY A 30 4.95 13.88 15.52
CA GLY A 30 6.36 14.19 15.31
C GLY A 30 6.89 13.79 13.92
N PHE A 31 6.23 12.85 13.25
CA PHE A 31 6.67 12.34 11.96
C PHE A 31 5.49 11.89 11.09
N THR A 32 5.60 12.09 9.79
CA THR A 32 4.65 11.53 8.83
C THR A 32 5.36 10.71 7.77
N CYS A 33 4.74 9.61 7.36
CA CYS A 33 5.25 8.81 6.26
C CYS A 33 4.13 8.42 5.30
N SER A 34 4.30 8.75 4.04
CA SER A 34 3.40 8.32 2.99
C SER A 34 3.98 7.16 2.19
N GLY A 35 3.12 6.26 1.71
CA GLY A 35 3.48 5.19 0.81
C GLY A 35 2.65 5.25 -0.47
N SER A 36 3.31 5.24 -1.61
CA SER A 36 2.66 5.12 -2.92
C SER A 36 3.65 4.60 -3.96
N SER A 37 3.17 4.32 -5.15
CA SER A 37 4.03 4.05 -6.29
C SER A 37 3.64 4.97 -7.45
N ASP A 38 4.59 5.73 -7.95
CA ASP A 38 4.40 6.64 -9.10
C ASP A 38 3.92 5.87 -10.32
N TYR A 39 4.42 4.66 -10.55
CA TYR A 39 3.95 3.79 -11.63
C TYR A 39 2.46 3.47 -11.51
N ILE A 40 2.00 3.16 -10.30
CA ILE A 40 0.61 2.81 -10.04
C ILE A 40 -0.27 4.07 -9.99
N ALA A 41 0.25 5.18 -9.52
CA ALA A 41 -0.44 6.47 -9.54
C ALA A 41 -0.54 7.07 -10.96
N GLY A 42 0.34 6.65 -11.87
CA GLY A 42 0.37 7.10 -13.26
C GLY A 42 0.94 8.50 -13.45
N GLN A 43 1.68 8.99 -12.47
CA GLN A 43 2.35 10.29 -12.53
C GLN A 43 3.59 10.29 -11.63
N ALA A 44 4.64 10.98 -12.06
CA ALA A 44 5.84 11.16 -11.28
C ALA A 44 5.54 12.06 -10.05
N PHE A 45 6.19 11.76 -8.95
CA PHE A 45 6.06 12.51 -7.69
C PHE A 45 4.61 12.64 -7.18
N ALA A 46 3.82 11.57 -7.32
CA ALA A 46 2.42 11.54 -6.89
C ALA A 46 2.24 11.95 -5.40
N PHE A 47 3.23 11.66 -4.56
CA PHE A 47 3.20 11.99 -3.14
C PHE A 47 3.19 13.51 -2.85
N VAL A 48 3.69 14.36 -3.73
CA VAL A 48 3.72 15.81 -3.53
C VAL A 48 2.32 16.37 -3.32
N GLY A 49 1.34 15.92 -4.10
CA GLY A 49 -0.05 16.29 -3.90
C GLY A 49 -0.63 15.78 -2.57
N ALA A 50 -0.14 14.66 -2.07
CA ALA A 50 -0.59 14.10 -0.79
C ALA A 50 -0.15 14.94 0.42
N VAL A 51 0.96 15.69 0.31
CA VAL A 51 1.42 16.61 1.36
C VAL A 51 0.37 17.71 1.60
N ASP A 52 -0.32 18.16 0.58
CA ASP A 52 -1.39 19.15 0.70
C ASP A 52 -2.55 18.63 1.57
N ALA A 53 -2.80 17.33 1.55
CA ALA A 53 -3.82 16.69 2.39
C ALA A 53 -3.45 16.69 3.88
N LEU A 54 -2.17 16.73 4.21
CA LEU A 54 -1.69 16.86 5.59
C LEU A 54 -1.86 18.29 6.09
N GLY A 55 -1.69 19.28 5.21
CA GLY A 55 -1.54 20.66 5.60
C GLY A 55 -0.27 20.85 6.44
N ALA A 56 0.79 21.31 5.84
CA ALA A 56 2.15 21.34 6.39
C ALA A 56 2.41 22.44 7.42
N TRP A 57 1.51 22.71 8.33
CA TRP A 57 1.77 23.69 9.37
C TRP A 57 1.35 23.23 10.77
N PRO A 58 2.24 23.28 11.77
CA PRO A 58 3.67 23.56 11.69
C PRO A 58 4.41 22.52 10.85
N PRO A 59 5.66 22.82 10.40
CA PRO A 59 6.45 21.86 9.63
C PRO A 59 6.57 20.55 10.38
N ILE A 60 6.14 19.47 9.74
CA ILE A 60 6.22 18.12 10.29
C ILE A 60 7.39 17.42 9.59
N SER A 61 8.22 16.70 10.34
CA SER A 61 9.22 15.82 9.74
C SER A 61 8.50 14.75 8.90
N GLU A 62 8.87 14.63 7.65
CA GLU A 62 8.19 13.75 6.70
C GLU A 62 9.14 12.87 5.90
N SER A 63 8.63 11.76 5.43
CA SER A 63 9.27 10.87 4.48
C SER A 63 8.23 10.28 3.52
N HIS A 64 8.70 9.86 2.36
CA HIS A 64 7.91 9.10 1.40
C HIS A 64 8.62 7.80 1.05
N VAL A 65 7.85 6.72 0.93
CA VAL A 65 8.34 5.43 0.48
C VAL A 65 7.69 5.12 -0.86
N GLU A 66 8.52 4.97 -1.90
CA GLU A 66 8.10 4.58 -3.24
C GLU A 66 7.79 3.07 -3.28
N MET A 67 6.80 2.64 -2.52
CA MET A 67 6.28 1.27 -2.51
C MET A 67 4.81 1.25 -2.04
N ASP A 68 4.59 0.99 -0.76
CA ASP A 68 3.25 0.88 -0.20
C ASP A 68 3.17 1.26 1.28
N GLY A 69 1.98 1.15 1.84
CA GLY A 69 1.72 1.49 3.24
C GLY A 69 2.42 0.59 4.25
N ALA A 70 2.76 -0.63 3.90
CA ALA A 70 3.49 -1.53 4.81
C ALA A 70 4.93 -1.05 5.01
N TRP A 71 5.58 -0.61 3.93
CA TRP A 71 6.91 -0.01 3.98
C TRP A 71 6.90 1.35 4.68
N ALA A 72 5.88 2.17 4.43
CA ALA A 72 5.71 3.44 5.14
C ALA A 72 5.52 3.22 6.65
N LEU A 73 4.78 2.19 7.05
CA LEU A 73 4.63 1.81 8.45
C LEU A 73 5.96 1.34 9.06
N TYR A 74 6.74 0.57 8.31
CA TYR A 74 8.06 0.11 8.74
C TYR A 74 9.03 1.29 8.95
N GLU A 75 9.06 2.25 8.02
CA GLU A 75 9.86 3.48 8.16
C GLU A 75 9.46 4.26 9.42
N ALA A 76 8.17 4.48 9.64
CA ALA A 76 7.67 5.16 10.82
C ALA A 76 8.02 4.42 12.11
N TRP A 77 7.92 3.08 12.11
CA TRP A 77 8.32 2.26 13.24
C TRP A 77 9.80 2.43 13.56
N ILE A 78 10.67 2.41 12.55
CA ILE A 78 12.11 2.65 12.75
C ILE A 78 12.35 4.03 13.36
N LYS A 79 11.70 5.09 12.88
CA LYS A 79 11.84 6.45 13.43
C LYS A 79 11.50 6.52 14.92
N ILE A 80 10.42 5.84 15.30
CA ILE A 80 10.01 5.75 16.72
C ILE A 80 11.03 4.94 17.52
N GLN A 81 11.48 3.78 17.03
CA GLN A 81 12.47 2.95 17.74
C GLN A 81 13.82 3.65 17.92
N CYS A 82 14.20 4.50 16.97
CA CYS A 82 15.43 5.31 17.06
C CYS A 82 15.26 6.57 17.92
N GLY A 83 14.09 6.83 18.48
CA GLY A 83 13.83 8.03 19.29
C GLY A 83 13.79 9.33 18.48
N HIS A 84 13.58 9.26 17.15
CA HIS A 84 13.46 10.45 16.31
C HIS A 84 12.06 11.08 16.40
N ALA A 85 11.06 10.32 16.80
CA ALA A 85 9.69 10.78 17.01
C ALA A 85 8.99 9.88 18.03
N ASP A 86 8.07 10.45 18.81
CA ASP A 86 7.25 9.70 19.77
C ASP A 86 5.94 9.21 19.15
N SER A 87 5.54 9.85 18.06
CA SER A 87 4.32 9.54 17.32
C SER A 87 4.52 9.72 15.83
N ALA A 88 3.81 8.93 15.03
CA ALA A 88 3.86 9.04 13.59
C ALA A 88 2.47 8.84 12.95
N LEU A 89 2.19 9.59 11.90
CA LEU A 89 1.06 9.39 11.00
C LEU A 89 1.54 8.69 9.74
N VAL A 90 0.94 7.54 9.46
CA VAL A 90 1.24 6.76 8.25
C VAL A 90 0.00 6.68 7.38
N PHE A 91 0.16 6.94 6.11
CA PHE A 91 -0.92 6.76 5.13
C PHE A 91 -0.37 6.27 3.80
N ALA A 92 -1.24 5.64 3.03
CA ALA A 92 -0.88 5.16 1.69
C ALA A 92 -2.02 5.42 0.72
N PHE A 93 -1.67 5.58 -0.53
CA PHE A 93 -2.64 5.82 -1.59
C PHE A 93 -2.16 5.25 -2.92
N GLY A 94 -3.08 5.13 -3.88
CA GLY A 94 -2.79 4.74 -5.23
C GLY A 94 -4.06 4.74 -6.08
N ARG A 95 -3.90 4.89 -7.39
CA ARG A 95 -4.98 4.91 -8.38
C ARG A 95 -4.80 3.86 -9.48
N ALA A 96 -4.26 2.71 -9.12
CA ALA A 96 -4.00 1.58 -10.04
C ALA A 96 -5.21 1.20 -10.94
N SER A 97 -6.43 1.53 -10.49
CA SER A 97 -7.65 1.23 -11.27
C SER A 97 -7.89 2.16 -12.48
N MET A 98 -7.05 3.16 -12.69
CA MET A 98 -7.16 4.10 -13.80
C MET A 98 -6.47 3.61 -15.09
N GLY A 99 -5.54 2.67 -14.98
CA GLY A 99 -4.76 2.15 -16.10
C GLY A 99 -4.90 0.63 -16.30
N THR A 100 -4.12 0.12 -17.23
CA THR A 100 -3.95 -1.32 -17.47
C THR A 100 -2.94 -1.86 -16.48
N LEU A 101 -3.42 -2.35 -15.35
CA LEU A 101 -2.57 -2.77 -14.23
C LEU A 101 -1.48 -3.79 -14.63
N PRO A 102 -1.73 -4.83 -15.44
CA PRO A 102 -0.67 -5.76 -15.85
C PRO A 102 0.48 -5.08 -16.58
N GLU A 103 0.18 -4.15 -17.48
CA GLU A 103 1.20 -3.39 -18.22
C GLU A 103 2.03 -2.50 -17.26
N THR A 104 1.35 -1.80 -16.35
CA THR A 104 2.01 -0.97 -15.34
C THR A 104 2.93 -1.80 -14.45
N LEU A 105 2.47 -2.96 -13.99
CA LEU A 105 3.27 -3.86 -13.14
C LEU A 105 4.45 -4.46 -13.90
N SER A 106 4.30 -4.75 -15.20
CA SER A 106 5.43 -5.26 -15.98
C SER A 106 6.54 -4.22 -16.16
N MET A 107 6.20 -2.92 -16.22
CA MET A 107 7.20 -1.84 -16.29
C MET A 107 8.03 -1.67 -15.02
N GLN A 108 7.61 -2.23 -13.89
CA GLN A 108 8.37 -2.23 -12.63
C GLN A 108 9.43 -3.33 -12.59
N LEU A 109 9.43 -4.24 -13.55
CA LEU A 109 10.39 -5.33 -13.63
C LEU A 109 11.68 -4.89 -14.30
N ASP A 110 12.75 -5.65 -14.08
CA ASP A 110 14.03 -5.42 -14.75
C ASP A 110 13.84 -5.35 -16.27
N PRO A 111 14.21 -4.22 -16.92
CA PRO A 111 13.92 -3.97 -18.32
C PRO A 111 14.73 -4.83 -19.28
N TYR A 112 15.82 -5.43 -18.81
CA TYR A 112 16.73 -6.19 -19.67
C TYR A 112 16.48 -7.71 -19.62
N THR A 113 15.95 -8.21 -18.51
CA THR A 113 15.81 -9.65 -18.28
C THR A 113 14.38 -10.12 -18.11
N LEU A 114 13.57 -9.41 -17.35
CA LEU A 114 12.22 -9.83 -16.99
C LEU A 114 11.12 -9.18 -17.85
N GLN A 115 11.20 -7.88 -18.07
CA GLN A 115 10.20 -7.16 -18.87
C GLN A 115 10.06 -7.71 -20.31
N PRO A 116 11.16 -8.07 -21.03
CA PRO A 116 11.05 -8.65 -22.37
C PRO A 116 10.28 -9.98 -22.43
N LEU A 117 10.13 -10.68 -21.30
CA LEU A 117 9.36 -11.92 -21.22
C LEU A 117 7.85 -11.67 -21.19
N GLY A 118 7.41 -10.42 -21.05
CA GLY A 118 6.00 -10.07 -20.97
C GLY A 118 5.28 -10.57 -19.71
N VAL A 119 6.02 -10.87 -18.65
CA VAL A 119 5.47 -11.28 -17.36
C VAL A 119 5.14 -10.05 -16.51
N ASP A 120 4.23 -10.21 -15.58
CA ASP A 120 3.93 -9.25 -14.54
C ASP A 120 4.28 -9.80 -13.14
N THR A 121 4.09 -9.00 -12.10
CA THR A 121 4.37 -9.41 -10.73
C THR A 121 3.48 -10.57 -10.26
N VAL A 122 2.26 -10.69 -10.78
CA VAL A 122 1.34 -11.81 -10.48
C VAL A 122 1.87 -13.10 -11.10
N SER A 123 2.35 -13.03 -12.35
CA SER A 123 2.98 -14.16 -13.03
C SER A 123 4.24 -14.63 -12.29
N LEU A 124 5.06 -13.70 -11.79
CA LEU A 124 6.24 -14.04 -10.98
C LEU A 124 5.84 -14.72 -9.66
N ALA A 125 4.81 -14.22 -8.99
CA ALA A 125 4.29 -14.88 -7.79
C ALA A 125 3.76 -16.30 -8.10
N ALA A 126 3.12 -16.49 -9.25
CA ALA A 126 2.67 -17.81 -9.69
C ALA A 126 3.84 -18.77 -9.95
N LEU A 127 4.95 -18.29 -10.54
CA LEU A 127 6.17 -19.08 -10.72
C LEU A 127 6.80 -19.48 -9.37
N GLN A 128 6.81 -18.57 -8.39
CA GLN A 128 7.26 -18.88 -7.04
C GLN A 128 6.37 -19.93 -6.38
N ALA A 129 5.04 -19.79 -6.49
CA ALA A 129 4.10 -20.79 -6.00
C ALA A 129 4.31 -22.15 -6.68
N ARG A 130 4.55 -22.18 -8.00
CA ARG A 130 4.87 -23.41 -8.72
C ARG A 130 6.14 -24.07 -8.19
N ALA A 131 7.20 -23.28 -7.96
CA ALA A 131 8.45 -23.80 -7.40
C ALA A 131 8.25 -24.39 -6.00
N MET A 132 7.41 -23.80 -5.15
CA MET A 132 7.07 -24.34 -3.84
C MET A 132 6.31 -25.67 -3.94
N LEU A 133 5.36 -25.78 -4.86
CA LEU A 133 4.61 -27.01 -5.13
C LEU A 133 5.53 -28.12 -5.63
N ASP A 134 6.43 -27.83 -6.58
CA ASP A 134 7.38 -28.80 -7.13
C ASP A 134 8.41 -29.28 -6.09
N ALA A 135 8.77 -28.41 -5.15
CA ALA A 135 9.63 -28.76 -4.03
C ALA A 135 8.90 -29.50 -2.89
N GLY A 136 7.58 -29.70 -2.99
CA GLY A 136 6.77 -30.35 -1.97
C GLY A 136 6.67 -29.56 -0.65
N LEU A 137 6.90 -28.24 -0.69
CA LEU A 137 6.83 -27.37 0.50
C LEU A 137 5.40 -27.05 0.90
N CYS A 138 4.47 -27.13 -0.02
CA CYS A 138 3.03 -26.98 0.20
C CYS A 138 2.24 -27.67 -0.91
N THR A 139 0.93 -27.73 -0.73
CA THR A 139 -0.05 -28.23 -1.68
C THR A 139 -0.96 -27.12 -2.18
N GLU A 140 -1.57 -27.28 -3.34
CA GLU A 140 -2.60 -26.34 -3.83
C GLU A 140 -3.74 -26.17 -2.83
N ARG A 141 -4.10 -27.24 -2.12
CA ARG A 141 -5.15 -27.21 -1.10
C ARG A 141 -4.76 -26.29 0.06
N GLU A 142 -3.55 -26.39 0.57
CA GLU A 142 -3.07 -25.53 1.66
C GLU A 142 -3.05 -24.05 1.23
N MET A 143 -2.65 -23.76 0.00
CA MET A 143 -2.73 -22.40 -0.56
C MET A 143 -4.18 -21.91 -0.63
N ALA A 144 -5.11 -22.78 -1.08
CA ALA A 144 -6.53 -22.47 -1.15
C ALA A 144 -7.12 -22.23 0.26
N GLU A 145 -6.75 -23.03 1.25
CA GLU A 145 -7.19 -22.86 2.65
C GLU A 145 -6.77 -21.50 3.24
N VAL A 146 -5.58 -21.01 2.90
CA VAL A 146 -5.14 -19.67 3.29
C VAL A 146 -6.02 -18.59 2.65
N ALA A 147 -6.35 -18.73 1.36
CA ALA A 147 -7.21 -17.78 0.66
C ALA A 147 -8.64 -17.79 1.23
N VAL A 148 -9.22 -18.96 1.45
CA VAL A 148 -10.55 -19.14 2.07
C VAL A 148 -10.61 -18.49 3.44
N ARG A 149 -9.63 -18.79 4.30
CA ARG A 149 -9.53 -18.19 5.64
C ARG A 149 -9.46 -16.66 5.56
N SER A 150 -8.60 -16.14 4.70
CA SER A 150 -8.41 -14.68 4.54
C SER A 150 -9.71 -14.00 4.09
N ARG A 151 -10.45 -14.59 3.15
CA ARG A 151 -11.74 -14.07 2.67
C ARG A 151 -12.81 -14.10 3.74
N ARG A 152 -12.88 -15.21 4.49
CA ARG A 152 -13.81 -15.36 5.62
C ARG A 152 -13.53 -14.34 6.71
N ASP A 153 -12.28 -14.19 7.12
CA ASP A 153 -11.88 -13.28 8.18
C ASP A 153 -12.08 -11.81 7.78
N ALA A 154 -11.91 -11.49 6.49
CA ALA A 154 -12.20 -10.17 5.93
C ALA A 154 -13.68 -9.74 6.10
N LYS A 155 -14.61 -10.65 6.34
CA LYS A 155 -16.03 -10.32 6.63
C LYS A 155 -16.18 -9.45 7.88
N ARG A 156 -15.23 -9.53 8.82
CA ARG A 156 -15.20 -8.71 10.04
C ARG A 156 -14.70 -7.29 9.80
N ASN A 157 -14.08 -7.02 8.65
CA ASN A 157 -13.59 -5.71 8.28
C ASN A 157 -14.59 -5.01 7.36
N ALA A 158 -15.20 -3.94 7.85
CA ALA A 158 -16.17 -3.14 7.07
C ALA A 158 -15.54 -2.58 5.77
N PHE A 159 -14.25 -2.28 5.78
CA PHE A 159 -13.52 -1.70 4.65
C PHE A 159 -12.93 -2.71 3.68
N ALA A 160 -13.01 -4.01 3.97
CA ALA A 160 -12.51 -5.03 3.06
C ALA A 160 -13.35 -5.08 1.77
N GLN A 161 -12.65 -4.97 0.63
CA GLN A 161 -13.29 -5.00 -0.69
C GLN A 161 -13.60 -6.43 -1.14
N LEU A 162 -12.75 -7.39 -0.78
CA LEU A 162 -12.89 -8.79 -1.14
C LEU A 162 -13.13 -9.62 0.12
N LYS A 163 -14.33 -10.12 0.26
CA LYS A 163 -14.77 -10.93 1.41
C LYS A 163 -15.85 -11.90 0.99
N GLY A 164 -15.94 -13.03 1.66
CA GLY A 164 -16.95 -14.06 1.39
C GLY A 164 -16.60 -15.39 2.02
N ASP A 165 -17.52 -16.32 1.90
CA ASP A 165 -17.31 -17.72 2.21
C ASP A 165 -17.05 -18.45 0.89
N TYR A 166 -15.97 -19.20 0.83
CA TYR A 166 -15.53 -19.99 -0.31
C TYR A 166 -15.26 -21.41 0.18
N GLU A 167 -15.48 -22.38 -0.69
CA GLU A 167 -15.24 -23.82 -0.45
C GLU A 167 -13.93 -24.26 -1.11
#